data_d1b77d756067a2dbc63a6f199abdeb9b
#
_entry.id   d1b77d756067a2dbc63a6f199abdeb9b
#
_cell.length_a   1.000
_cell.length_b   1.000
_cell.length_c   1.000
_cell.angle_alpha   90.00
_cell.angle_beta   90.00
_cell.angle_gamma   90.00
#
_symmetry.space_group_name_H-M   'P 1'
#
loop_
_entity.id
_entity.type
_entity.pdbx_description
1 polymer ?
#
loop_
_entity_poly.entity_id
_entity_poly.type
_entity_poly.pdbx_seq_one_letter_code
_entity_poly.pdbx_strand_id
1 'polypeptide(L)'
;MTPAASLSSVGLVLALALAGCDILPGKARARAIEETAATPAMAFDALYARQCAGCHGTGGRLGAARPLNDPVYLALVPAERLRLVIAEGVPGTAQPAFARSAGGGLTEEQIDALVQGLVRAWARPEETKSVQVPPYAAALGDPDRGKAVYAAACAGCHGADGRGGPKAGSVVDPSYLALVSDQYLRTTVIAGRADVGMPDWRGYISGRPLAPVEISDVVGWLVAQRRPVPGRPVASASDPR
;
A
#
# COMPACT_ATOMS: atom_id res chain seq x y z
N MET A 1 -69.71 -56.02 -22.05
CA MET A 1 -68.32 -56.35 -22.50
C MET A 1 -67.65 -55.06 -22.80
N THR A 2 -66.86 -54.58 -21.82
CA THR A 2 -66.07 -53.38 -21.86
C THR A 2 -64.62 -53.72 -21.54
N PRO A 3 -63.64 -53.21 -22.24
CA PRO A 3 -62.29 -53.20 -21.69
C PRO A 3 -61.93 -51.81 -21.12
N ALA A 4 -61.34 -51.84 -19.95
CA ALA A 4 -60.77 -50.74 -19.27
C ALA A 4 -59.45 -50.32 -19.95
N ALA A 5 -59.23 -49.00 -20.10
CA ALA A 5 -58.01 -48.45 -20.57
C ALA A 5 -57.15 -47.97 -19.36
N SER A 6 -55.89 -48.39 -19.30
CA SER A 6 -54.91 -48.02 -18.35
C SER A 6 -54.25 -46.65 -18.70
N LEU A 7 -54.40 -45.72 -17.84
CA LEU A 7 -53.62 -44.47 -17.81
C LEU A 7 -52.82 -44.42 -16.49
N SER A 8 -51.58 -44.65 -16.58
CA SER A 8 -50.64 -44.24 -15.50
C SER A 8 -49.24 -44.73 -15.84
N SER A 9 -48.36 -43.91 -16.33
CA SER A 9 -46.90 -44.13 -16.22
C SER A 9 -46.04 -43.01 -16.82
N VAL A 10 -46.55 -41.81 -17.11
CA VAL A 10 -45.74 -40.72 -17.69
C VAL A 10 -45.46 -39.60 -16.71
N GLY A 11 -46.10 -39.60 -15.54
CA GLY A 11 -46.00 -38.48 -14.57
C GLY A 11 -44.80 -38.49 -13.60
N LEU A 12 -43.98 -39.56 -13.54
CA LEU A 12 -42.99 -39.73 -12.48
C LEU A 12 -41.52 -39.51 -12.89
N VAL A 13 -41.24 -39.21 -14.13
CA VAL A 13 -39.85 -39.06 -14.62
C VAL A 13 -39.40 -37.61 -14.65
N LEU A 14 -40.27 -36.62 -14.54
CA LEU A 14 -39.92 -35.19 -14.65
C LEU A 14 -39.61 -34.46 -13.34
N ALA A 15 -39.82 -35.11 -12.19
CA ALA A 15 -39.58 -34.50 -10.87
C ALA A 15 -38.18 -34.74 -10.29
N LEU A 16 -37.36 -35.60 -10.91
CA LEU A 16 -36.02 -35.92 -10.40
C LEU A 16 -34.88 -35.13 -11.07
N ALA A 17 -35.15 -34.26 -12.00
CA ALA A 17 -34.11 -33.55 -12.77
C ALA A 17 -33.73 -32.18 -12.20
N LEU A 18 -34.36 -31.69 -11.12
CA LEU A 18 -34.08 -30.37 -10.56
C LEU A 18 -33.29 -30.34 -9.23
N ALA A 19 -32.98 -31.51 -8.68
CA ALA A 19 -32.21 -31.59 -7.40
C ALA A 19 -30.71 -31.89 -7.59
N GLY A 20 -30.21 -31.89 -8.81
CA GLY A 20 -28.88 -32.44 -9.14
C GLY A 20 -27.71 -31.47 -9.27
N CYS A 21 -27.91 -30.19 -9.02
CA CYS A 21 -26.81 -29.20 -9.25
C CYS A 21 -25.91 -28.91 -8.04
N ASP A 22 -26.22 -29.42 -6.85
CA ASP A 22 -25.45 -29.09 -5.64
C ASP A 22 -24.45 -30.17 -5.20
N ILE A 23 -24.29 -31.25 -5.93
CA ILE A 23 -23.44 -32.39 -5.54
C ILE A 23 -22.27 -32.61 -6.53
N LEU A 24 -21.86 -31.62 -7.29
CA LEU A 24 -20.65 -31.77 -8.10
C LEU A 24 -19.41 -31.60 -7.22
N PRO A 25 -18.51 -32.61 -7.12
CA PRO A 25 -17.23 -32.45 -6.45
C PRO A 25 -16.40 -31.40 -7.20
N GLY A 26 -16.05 -30.29 -6.54
CA GLY A 26 -15.29 -29.18 -7.11
C GLY A 26 -15.98 -27.82 -7.09
N LYS A 27 -17.27 -27.70 -6.83
CA LYS A 27 -17.84 -26.42 -6.42
C LYS A 27 -17.34 -26.13 -5.01
N ALA A 28 -16.40 -25.21 -4.93
CA ALA A 28 -16.18 -24.51 -3.66
C ALA A 28 -17.57 -24.02 -3.22
N ARG A 29 -18.15 -24.61 -2.18
CA ARG A 29 -19.24 -23.98 -1.46
C ARG A 29 -18.68 -22.60 -1.12
N ALA A 30 -19.26 -21.56 -1.72
CA ALA A 30 -19.19 -20.25 -1.11
C ALA A 30 -19.75 -20.49 0.30
N ARG A 31 -18.88 -20.76 1.27
CA ARG A 31 -19.24 -20.56 2.66
C ARG A 31 -19.76 -19.16 2.64
N ALA A 32 -21.05 -19.00 2.93
CA ALA A 32 -21.54 -17.74 3.41
C ALA A 32 -20.48 -17.33 4.42
N ILE A 33 -19.77 -16.26 4.14
CA ILE A 33 -18.92 -15.64 5.14
C ILE A 33 -19.96 -15.28 6.18
N GLU A 34 -20.13 -16.15 7.15
CA GLU A 34 -20.94 -15.91 8.32
C GLU A 34 -20.36 -14.58 8.79
N GLU A 35 -21.19 -13.57 8.70
CA GLU A 35 -20.87 -12.23 9.12
C GLU A 35 -20.63 -12.37 10.62
N THR A 36 -19.42 -12.79 10.95
CA THR A 36 -18.97 -12.92 12.33
C THR A 36 -19.06 -11.49 12.80
N ALA A 37 -20.09 -11.22 13.58
CA ALA A 37 -20.33 -9.95 14.24
C ALA A 37 -18.96 -9.53 14.76
N ALA A 38 -18.46 -8.39 14.26
CA ALA A 38 -17.11 -7.93 14.47
C ALA A 38 -16.81 -8.04 15.96
N THR A 39 -16.04 -9.06 16.33
CA THR A 39 -15.57 -9.21 17.71
C THR A 39 -14.79 -7.94 18.00
N PRO A 40 -15.11 -7.18 19.04
CA PRO A 40 -14.43 -5.94 19.32
C PRO A 40 -12.93 -6.22 19.44
N ALA A 41 -12.14 -5.49 18.68
CA ALA A 41 -10.69 -5.53 18.67
C ALA A 41 -10.09 -6.91 18.36
N MET A 42 -10.02 -7.29 17.08
CA MET A 42 -8.99 -8.26 16.69
C MET A 42 -7.62 -7.67 17.06
N ALA A 43 -6.77 -8.52 17.65
CA ALA A 43 -5.41 -8.12 18.00
C ALA A 43 -4.69 -7.58 16.75
N PHE A 44 -3.90 -6.52 16.92
CA PHE A 44 -3.11 -5.88 15.87
C PHE A 44 -2.36 -6.90 15.00
N ASP A 45 -1.69 -7.87 15.62
CA ASP A 45 -0.88 -8.86 14.92
C ASP A 45 -1.71 -9.69 13.93
N ALA A 46 -2.93 -10.07 14.31
CA ALA A 46 -3.82 -10.85 13.44
C ALA A 46 -4.35 -10.00 12.27
N LEU A 47 -4.73 -8.75 12.52
CA LEU A 47 -5.15 -7.81 11.47
C LEU A 47 -4.01 -7.53 10.50
N TYR A 48 -2.83 -7.22 11.04
CA TYR A 48 -1.64 -6.92 10.25
C TYR A 48 -1.24 -8.13 9.38
N ALA A 49 -1.15 -9.31 9.96
CA ALA A 49 -0.78 -10.53 9.23
C ALA A 49 -1.72 -10.83 8.06
N ARG A 50 -3.03 -10.58 8.22
CA ARG A 50 -4.03 -10.85 7.18
C ARG A 50 -4.09 -9.79 6.08
N GLN A 51 -3.92 -8.52 6.44
CA GLN A 51 -4.23 -7.40 5.55
C GLN A 51 -2.99 -6.67 5.02
N CYS A 52 -1.90 -6.69 5.77
CA CYS A 52 -0.76 -5.82 5.50
C CYS A 52 0.54 -6.57 5.17
N ALA A 53 0.77 -7.70 5.85
CA ALA A 53 2.05 -8.42 5.80
C ALA A 53 2.43 -8.91 4.38
N GLY A 54 1.45 -9.20 3.52
CA GLY A 54 1.70 -9.63 2.13
C GLY A 54 2.49 -8.62 1.31
N CYS A 55 2.25 -7.32 1.53
CA CYS A 55 2.94 -6.24 0.83
C CYS A 55 4.06 -5.61 1.68
N HIS A 56 3.84 -5.46 3.00
CA HIS A 56 4.75 -4.75 3.90
C HIS A 56 5.73 -5.66 4.64
N GLY A 57 5.64 -6.97 4.42
CA GLY A 57 6.48 -7.98 5.08
C GLY A 57 6.00 -8.37 6.47
N THR A 58 6.35 -9.58 6.89
CA THR A 58 6.10 -10.05 8.25
C THR A 58 6.92 -9.21 9.23
N GLY A 59 6.27 -8.64 10.23
CA GLY A 59 6.94 -7.71 11.15
C GLY A 59 7.18 -6.31 10.58
N GLY A 60 6.54 -5.96 9.45
CA GLY A 60 6.56 -4.61 8.88
C GLY A 60 7.81 -4.23 8.10
N ARG A 61 8.63 -5.19 7.67
CA ARG A 61 9.89 -4.98 6.96
C ARG A 61 10.09 -6.00 5.84
N LEU A 62 10.97 -5.67 4.89
CA LEU A 62 11.40 -6.55 3.81
C LEU A 62 10.27 -6.99 2.86
N GLY A 63 9.18 -6.24 2.81
CA GLY A 63 8.14 -6.41 1.82
C GLY A 63 8.39 -5.62 0.54
N ALA A 64 7.59 -5.87 -0.50
CA ALA A 64 7.63 -5.10 -1.75
C ALA A 64 7.26 -3.63 -1.53
N ALA A 65 6.32 -3.35 -0.61
CA ALA A 65 5.97 -2.01 -0.19
C ALA A 65 6.95 -1.46 0.86
N ARG A 66 6.80 -0.17 1.20
CA ARG A 66 7.64 0.46 2.24
C ARG A 66 7.52 -0.26 3.58
N PRO A 67 8.57 -0.27 4.41
CA PRO A 67 8.46 -0.76 5.77
C PRO A 67 7.50 0.13 6.58
N LEU A 68 6.62 -0.51 7.33
CA LEU A 68 5.78 0.17 8.33
C LEU A 68 6.44 0.16 9.72
N ASN A 69 7.34 -0.81 9.96
CA ASN A 69 8.20 -0.87 11.12
C ASN A 69 9.46 -0.01 10.88
N ASP A 70 9.26 1.28 10.79
CA ASP A 70 10.32 2.27 10.60
C ASP A 70 10.05 3.48 11.49
N PRO A 71 10.95 3.83 12.43
CA PRO A 71 10.73 4.91 13.39
C PRO A 71 10.66 6.29 12.74
N VAL A 72 11.42 6.51 11.67
CA VAL A 72 11.38 7.79 10.94
C VAL A 72 10.06 7.94 10.21
N TYR A 73 9.59 6.86 9.55
CA TYR A 73 8.29 6.87 8.88
C TYR A 73 7.16 7.14 9.87
N LEU A 74 7.14 6.47 11.02
CA LEU A 74 6.09 6.64 12.03
C LEU A 74 6.18 7.97 12.77
N ALA A 75 7.35 8.60 12.85
CA ALA A 75 7.49 9.97 13.35
C ALA A 75 7.09 11.03 12.32
N LEU A 76 7.24 10.70 11.02
CA LEU A 76 6.93 11.61 9.92
C LEU A 76 5.43 11.69 9.61
N VAL A 77 4.75 10.53 9.59
CA VAL A 77 3.37 10.43 9.11
C VAL A 77 2.38 10.63 10.25
N PRO A 78 1.53 11.67 10.20
CA PRO A 78 0.47 11.85 11.18
C PRO A 78 -0.47 10.64 11.28
N ALA A 79 -0.93 10.28 12.47
CA ALA A 79 -1.77 9.10 12.69
C ALA A 79 -3.09 9.15 11.89
N GLU A 80 -3.68 10.33 11.76
CA GLU A 80 -4.88 10.55 10.92
C GLU A 80 -4.60 10.30 9.43
N ARG A 81 -3.38 10.53 8.96
CA ARG A 81 -2.99 10.21 7.57
C ARG A 81 -2.75 8.71 7.38
N LEU A 82 -2.17 8.04 8.37
CA LEU A 82 -2.11 6.57 8.34
C LEU A 82 -3.50 5.97 8.27
N ARG A 83 -4.42 6.47 9.09
CA ARG A 83 -5.83 6.06 9.11
C ARG A 83 -6.48 6.25 7.74
N LEU A 84 -6.36 7.43 7.18
CA LEU A 84 -6.96 7.77 5.88
C LEU A 84 -6.42 6.87 4.76
N VAL A 85 -5.09 6.68 4.69
CA VAL A 85 -4.44 5.82 3.69
C VAL A 85 -4.87 4.35 3.84
N ILE A 86 -5.06 3.86 5.06
CA ILE A 86 -5.57 2.50 5.28
C ILE A 86 -7.06 2.43 4.89
N ALA A 87 -7.88 3.39 5.32
CA ALA A 87 -9.30 3.36 5.07
C ALA A 87 -9.64 3.48 3.57
N GLU A 88 -9.12 4.50 2.91
CA GLU A 88 -9.53 4.91 1.55
C GLU A 88 -8.56 4.43 0.46
N GLY A 89 -7.39 3.91 0.86
CA GLY A 89 -6.32 3.63 -0.09
C GLY A 89 -5.72 4.91 -0.68
N VAL A 90 -4.95 4.74 -1.77
CA VAL A 90 -4.41 5.86 -2.53
C VAL A 90 -4.76 5.64 -4.00
N PRO A 91 -5.68 6.44 -4.57
CA PRO A 91 -6.15 6.26 -5.94
C PRO A 91 -5.01 6.20 -6.96
N GLY A 92 -5.11 5.28 -7.90
CA GLY A 92 -4.10 5.12 -8.95
C GLY A 92 -2.78 4.47 -8.49
N THR A 93 -2.66 4.02 -7.26
CA THR A 93 -1.45 3.35 -6.73
C THR A 93 -1.72 1.89 -6.36
N ALA A 94 -0.69 1.21 -5.84
CA ALA A 94 -0.78 -0.16 -5.34
C ALA A 94 -1.43 -0.25 -3.93
N GLN A 95 -1.71 0.88 -3.26
CA GLN A 95 -2.35 0.89 -1.94
C GLN A 95 -3.88 0.83 -2.07
N PRO A 96 -4.52 -0.32 -1.78
CA PRO A 96 -5.96 -0.45 -1.86
C PRO A 96 -6.66 0.18 -0.64
N ALA A 97 -7.96 0.44 -0.79
CA ALA A 97 -8.83 0.79 0.32
C ALA A 97 -9.18 -0.44 1.15
N PHE A 98 -9.17 -0.31 2.48
CA PHE A 98 -9.54 -1.39 3.38
C PHE A 98 -10.86 -1.13 4.14
N ALA A 99 -11.35 0.10 4.22
CA ALA A 99 -12.63 0.40 4.86
C ALA A 99 -13.81 -0.20 4.09
N ARG A 100 -14.81 -0.71 4.79
CA ARG A 100 -16.07 -1.19 4.20
C ARG A 100 -16.76 -0.10 3.39
N SER A 101 -16.73 1.13 3.86
CA SER A 101 -17.27 2.31 3.17
C SER A 101 -16.61 2.59 1.83
N ALA A 102 -15.37 2.14 1.64
CA ALA A 102 -14.58 2.31 0.42
C ALA A 102 -14.41 1.00 -0.38
N GLY A 103 -15.24 -0.02 -0.10
CA GLY A 103 -15.23 -1.30 -0.79
C GLY A 103 -14.25 -2.35 -0.22
N GLY A 104 -13.59 -2.07 0.89
CA GLY A 104 -12.74 -3.01 1.62
C GLY A 104 -13.52 -3.89 2.59
N GLY A 105 -12.81 -4.61 3.46
CA GLY A 105 -13.39 -5.56 4.41
C GLY A 105 -13.32 -5.14 5.89
N LEU A 106 -12.63 -4.05 6.22
CA LEU A 106 -12.38 -3.63 7.60
C LEU A 106 -13.43 -2.66 8.12
N THR A 107 -13.78 -2.80 9.42
CA THR A 107 -14.55 -1.79 10.14
C THR A 107 -13.66 -0.62 10.55
N GLU A 108 -14.27 0.51 10.95
CA GLU A 108 -13.53 1.67 11.44
C GLU A 108 -12.70 1.33 12.68
N GLU A 109 -13.26 0.53 13.61
CA GLU A 109 -12.56 0.07 14.82
C GLU A 109 -11.34 -0.81 14.49
N GLN A 110 -11.42 -1.64 13.44
CA GLN A 110 -10.29 -2.45 12.98
C GLN A 110 -9.21 -1.59 12.36
N ILE A 111 -9.58 -0.54 11.64
CA ILE A 111 -8.63 0.44 11.08
C ILE A 111 -7.94 1.20 12.22
N ASP A 112 -8.69 1.66 13.21
CA ASP A 112 -8.15 2.34 14.39
C ASP A 112 -7.21 1.43 15.17
N ALA A 113 -7.56 0.14 15.34
CA ALA A 113 -6.70 -0.86 15.97
C ALA A 113 -5.39 -1.08 15.20
N LEU A 114 -5.44 -1.06 13.85
CA LEU A 114 -4.22 -1.13 13.03
C LEU A 114 -3.34 0.09 13.24
N VAL A 115 -3.88 1.30 13.16
CA VAL A 115 -3.10 2.54 13.33
C VAL A 115 -2.45 2.59 14.72
N GLN A 116 -3.24 2.35 15.78
CA GLN A 116 -2.72 2.32 17.14
C GLN A 116 -1.69 1.20 17.35
N GLY A 117 -1.92 0.05 16.73
CA GLY A 117 -1.00 -1.08 16.77
C GLY A 117 0.34 -0.77 16.10
N LEU A 118 0.34 -0.17 14.93
CA LEU A 118 1.55 0.28 14.22
C LEU A 118 2.39 1.20 15.12
N VAL A 119 1.75 2.22 15.71
CA VAL A 119 2.44 3.18 16.58
C VAL A 119 2.96 2.50 17.85
N ARG A 120 2.12 1.72 18.57
CA ARG A 120 2.54 1.07 19.82
C ARG A 120 3.65 0.05 19.61
N ALA A 121 3.58 -0.72 18.52
CA ALA A 121 4.54 -1.80 18.30
C ALA A 121 5.87 -1.31 17.72
N TRP A 122 5.84 -0.24 16.89
CA TRP A 122 7.00 0.08 16.06
C TRP A 122 7.47 1.54 16.10
N ALA A 123 6.72 2.46 16.69
CA ALA A 123 7.25 3.80 16.89
C ALA A 123 8.34 3.80 17.96
N ARG A 124 9.42 4.50 17.67
CA ARG A 124 10.58 4.71 18.57
C ARG A 124 10.90 6.20 18.60
N PRO A 125 10.12 7.00 19.33
CA PRO A 125 10.25 8.44 19.32
C PRO A 125 11.64 8.94 19.77
N GLU A 126 12.36 8.14 20.57
CA GLU A 126 13.72 8.44 20.99
C GLU A 126 14.71 8.50 19.82
N GLU A 127 14.49 7.80 18.72
CA GLU A 127 15.36 7.80 17.55
C GLU A 127 15.24 9.10 16.71
N THR A 128 14.17 9.86 16.92
CA THR A 128 13.89 11.10 16.17
C THR A 128 13.77 12.34 17.02
N LYS A 129 13.72 12.22 18.36
CA LYS A 129 13.49 13.35 19.27
C LYS A 129 14.54 14.47 19.21
N SER A 130 15.76 14.15 18.82
CA SER A 130 16.88 15.09 18.74
C SER A 130 17.04 15.75 17.37
N VAL A 131 16.18 15.43 16.41
CA VAL A 131 16.27 15.93 15.04
C VAL A 131 14.94 16.51 14.59
N GLN A 132 15.00 17.57 13.80
CA GLN A 132 13.80 18.10 13.16
C GLN A 132 13.51 17.27 11.92
N VAL A 133 12.49 16.43 12.00
CA VAL A 133 11.99 15.64 10.84
C VAL A 133 11.43 16.61 9.81
N PRO A 134 11.76 16.46 8.52
CA PRO A 134 11.20 17.30 7.45
C PRO A 134 9.67 17.23 7.43
N PRO A 135 8.97 18.27 6.95
CA PRO A 135 7.50 18.27 6.87
C PRO A 135 6.96 17.08 6.07
N TYR A 136 5.90 16.44 6.57
CA TYR A 136 5.23 15.35 5.87
C TYR A 136 4.79 15.75 4.46
N ALA A 137 4.05 16.86 4.36
CA ALA A 137 3.57 17.40 3.10
C ALA A 137 4.36 18.64 2.69
N ALA A 138 4.61 18.76 1.39
CA ALA A 138 5.13 19.96 0.76
C ALA A 138 4.80 19.93 -0.73
N ALA A 139 4.77 21.09 -1.36
CA ALA A 139 4.69 21.19 -2.82
C ALA A 139 5.91 20.52 -3.48
N LEU A 140 5.73 20.09 -4.73
CA LEU A 140 6.84 19.64 -5.57
C LEU A 140 7.82 20.81 -5.78
N GLY A 141 9.10 20.49 -5.75
CA GLY A 141 10.15 21.43 -6.03
C GLY A 141 10.50 21.49 -7.52
N ASP A 142 11.59 22.17 -7.80
CA ASP A 142 12.11 22.37 -9.14
C ASP A 142 12.83 21.11 -9.65
N PRO A 143 12.41 20.49 -10.77
CA PRO A 143 13.02 19.27 -11.26
C PRO A 143 14.46 19.44 -11.77
N ASP A 144 14.85 20.62 -12.22
CA ASP A 144 16.23 20.87 -12.70
C ASP A 144 17.19 20.94 -11.51
N ARG A 145 16.83 21.62 -10.43
CA ARG A 145 17.58 21.55 -9.16
C ARG A 145 17.56 20.12 -8.59
N GLY A 146 16.41 19.45 -8.70
CA GLY A 146 16.22 18.06 -8.25
C GLY A 146 17.19 17.08 -8.93
N LYS A 147 17.50 17.30 -10.20
CA LYS A 147 18.51 16.53 -10.93
C LYS A 147 19.90 16.66 -10.30
N ALA A 148 20.28 17.85 -9.86
CA ALA A 148 21.56 18.06 -9.18
C ALA A 148 21.58 17.39 -7.80
N VAL A 149 20.48 17.49 -7.04
CA VAL A 149 20.31 16.77 -5.75
C VAL A 149 20.39 15.26 -5.96
N TYR A 150 19.71 14.73 -6.97
CA TYR A 150 19.75 13.32 -7.32
C TYR A 150 21.20 12.85 -7.60
N ALA A 151 21.93 13.61 -8.42
CA ALA A 151 23.32 13.27 -8.76
C ALA A 151 24.22 13.22 -7.53
N ALA A 152 24.02 14.13 -6.58
CA ALA A 152 24.83 14.19 -5.35
C ALA A 152 24.46 13.14 -4.31
N ALA A 153 23.16 12.83 -4.16
CA ALA A 153 22.63 12.06 -3.05
C ALA A 153 22.22 10.63 -3.40
N CYS A 154 21.82 10.35 -4.63
CA CYS A 154 21.13 9.11 -5.01
C CYS A 154 21.87 8.29 -6.08
N ALA A 155 22.58 8.97 -6.99
CA ALA A 155 23.19 8.35 -8.17
C ALA A 155 24.22 7.27 -7.83
N GLY A 156 24.92 7.39 -6.70
CA GLY A 156 25.92 6.42 -6.25
C GLY A 156 25.36 5.00 -6.00
N CYS A 157 24.04 4.89 -5.75
CA CYS A 157 23.36 3.61 -5.59
C CYS A 157 22.44 3.30 -6.78
N HIS A 158 21.66 4.28 -7.26
CA HIS A 158 20.60 4.11 -8.25
C HIS A 158 21.05 4.37 -9.70
N GLY A 159 22.35 4.61 -9.93
CA GLY A 159 22.87 4.93 -11.26
C GLY A 159 22.71 6.41 -11.62
N ALA A 160 23.53 6.91 -12.52
CA ALA A 160 23.60 8.34 -12.87
C ALA A 160 22.29 8.90 -13.44
N ASP A 161 21.51 8.05 -14.11
CA ASP A 161 20.24 8.39 -14.75
C ASP A 161 19.00 7.82 -14.03
N GLY A 162 19.19 7.20 -12.85
CA GLY A 162 18.12 6.60 -12.06
C GLY A 162 17.62 5.24 -12.52
N ARG A 163 18.25 4.65 -13.53
CA ARG A 163 17.83 3.36 -14.12
C ARG A 163 18.31 2.14 -13.36
N GLY A 164 18.97 2.35 -12.27
CA GLY A 164 19.57 1.32 -11.42
C GLY A 164 21.08 1.27 -11.54
N GLY A 165 21.68 0.66 -10.55
CA GLY A 165 23.12 0.45 -10.41
C GLY A 165 23.40 -0.87 -9.70
N PRO A 166 24.67 -1.15 -9.39
CA PRO A 166 25.05 -2.41 -8.75
C PRO A 166 24.53 -2.55 -7.32
N LYS A 167 24.11 -1.45 -6.69
CA LYS A 167 23.67 -1.41 -5.29
C LYS A 167 22.16 -1.33 -5.13
N ALA A 168 21.45 -0.72 -6.09
CA ALA A 168 20.02 -0.51 -5.99
C ALA A 168 19.34 -0.48 -7.36
N GLY A 169 18.06 -0.84 -7.40
CA GLY A 169 17.27 -0.85 -8.61
C GLY A 169 16.92 0.54 -9.13
N SER A 170 16.22 0.56 -10.28
CA SER A 170 15.73 1.78 -10.91
C SER A 170 14.71 2.52 -10.04
N VAL A 171 14.87 3.84 -9.94
CA VAL A 171 13.90 4.76 -9.33
C VAL A 171 13.09 5.52 -10.37
N VAL A 172 13.39 5.33 -11.65
CA VAL A 172 12.69 5.94 -12.78
C VAL A 172 11.99 4.90 -13.66
N ASP A 173 11.85 3.67 -13.17
CA ASP A 173 11.10 2.64 -13.88
C ASP A 173 9.63 3.09 -14.05
N PRO A 174 9.08 3.04 -15.28
CA PRO A 174 7.72 3.51 -15.52
C PRO A 174 6.65 2.77 -14.72
N SER A 175 6.83 1.46 -14.50
CA SER A 175 5.87 0.65 -13.74
C SER A 175 5.93 1.03 -12.25
N TYR A 176 7.13 1.22 -11.71
CA TYR A 176 7.30 1.70 -10.34
C TYR A 176 6.65 3.07 -10.14
N LEU A 177 7.00 4.04 -10.99
CA LEU A 177 6.46 5.40 -10.89
C LEU A 177 4.94 5.47 -11.12
N ALA A 178 4.38 4.52 -11.88
CA ALA A 178 2.93 4.41 -12.06
C ALA A 178 2.20 3.86 -10.83
N LEU A 179 2.88 3.16 -9.94
CA LEU A 179 2.29 2.50 -8.77
C LEU A 179 2.39 3.30 -7.47
N VAL A 180 3.11 4.43 -7.48
CA VAL A 180 3.39 5.23 -6.30
C VAL A 180 2.93 6.67 -6.47
N SER A 181 2.46 7.32 -5.38
CA SER A 181 2.10 8.74 -5.37
C SER A 181 3.33 9.64 -5.15
N ASP A 182 3.18 10.94 -5.38
CA ASP A 182 4.20 11.94 -5.05
C ASP A 182 4.52 11.93 -3.56
N GLN A 183 3.48 11.79 -2.73
CA GLN A 183 3.62 11.67 -1.29
C GLN A 183 4.40 10.41 -0.88
N TYR A 184 4.19 9.29 -1.58
CA TYR A 184 4.98 8.08 -1.36
C TYR A 184 6.46 8.32 -1.67
N LEU A 185 6.78 8.97 -2.80
CA LEU A 185 8.17 9.31 -3.16
C LEU A 185 8.79 10.21 -2.09
N ARG A 186 8.08 11.27 -1.67
CA ARG A 186 8.53 12.18 -0.63
C ARG A 186 8.82 11.45 0.69
N THR A 187 7.89 10.67 1.18
CA THR A 187 8.08 9.93 2.44
C THR A 187 9.19 8.89 2.33
N THR A 188 9.41 8.31 1.13
CA THR A 188 10.52 7.38 0.88
C THR A 188 11.87 8.11 0.89
N VAL A 189 11.96 9.29 0.30
CA VAL A 189 13.19 10.10 0.37
C VAL A 189 13.48 10.52 1.81
N ILE A 190 12.47 10.85 2.61
CA ILE A 190 12.69 11.26 4.01
C ILE A 190 13.04 10.06 4.89
N ALA A 191 12.25 9.01 4.88
CA ALA A 191 12.43 7.87 5.78
C ALA A 191 13.50 6.87 5.32
N GLY A 192 13.79 6.85 4.02
CA GLY A 192 14.64 5.82 3.46
C GLY A 192 13.96 4.45 3.37
N ARG A 193 14.76 3.44 3.21
CA ARG A 193 14.45 2.02 3.25
C ARG A 193 15.59 1.30 4.00
N ALA A 194 15.70 1.58 5.29
CA ALA A 194 16.77 1.02 6.13
C ALA A 194 16.80 -0.51 6.12
N ASP A 195 15.64 -1.14 5.90
CA ASP A 195 15.49 -2.59 5.76
C ASP A 195 16.25 -3.18 4.56
N VAL A 196 16.55 -2.38 3.54
CA VAL A 196 17.34 -2.78 2.35
C VAL A 196 18.58 -1.89 2.13
N GLY A 197 19.00 -1.15 3.14
CA GLY A 197 20.24 -0.37 3.13
C GLY A 197 20.14 1.04 2.52
N MET A 198 18.94 1.54 2.21
CA MET A 198 18.74 2.92 1.80
C MET A 198 18.61 3.81 3.05
N PRO A 199 19.51 4.77 3.27
CA PRO A 199 19.47 5.63 4.46
C PRO A 199 18.25 6.58 4.43
N ASP A 200 17.95 7.18 5.56
CA ASP A 200 17.04 8.32 5.64
C ASP A 200 17.69 9.62 5.17
N TRP A 201 16.95 10.73 5.18
CA TRP A 201 17.40 12.04 4.68
C TRP A 201 18.69 12.57 5.30
N ARG A 202 19.11 12.02 6.45
CA ARG A 202 20.33 12.40 7.17
C ARG A 202 21.59 11.79 6.57
N GLY A 203 21.45 10.64 5.87
CA GLY A 203 22.56 9.81 5.45
C GLY A 203 22.92 9.86 3.95
N TYR A 204 22.22 10.64 3.14
CA TYR A 204 22.49 10.69 1.69
C TYR A 204 23.74 11.45 1.33
N ILE A 205 24.05 12.53 2.06
CA ILE A 205 25.22 13.37 1.84
C ILE A 205 26.08 13.35 3.11
N SER A 206 27.36 13.07 2.96
CA SER A 206 28.28 13.08 4.09
C SER A 206 28.32 14.46 4.76
N GLY A 207 28.19 14.46 6.07
CA GLY A 207 28.33 15.67 6.91
C GLY A 207 27.08 16.55 7.03
N ARG A 208 25.99 16.27 6.27
CA ARG A 208 24.73 17.02 6.42
C ARG A 208 23.49 16.27 5.97
N PRO A 209 22.33 16.52 6.56
CA PRO A 209 21.05 16.04 6.03
C PRO A 209 20.67 16.77 4.74
N LEU A 210 19.73 16.18 3.99
CA LEU A 210 19.03 16.91 2.93
C LEU A 210 18.14 17.99 3.54
N ALA A 211 18.20 19.19 2.98
CA ALA A 211 17.29 20.27 3.35
C ALA A 211 15.86 19.98 2.82
N PRO A 212 14.81 20.50 3.47
CA PRO A 212 13.42 20.29 3.01
C PRO A 212 13.18 20.71 1.55
N VAL A 213 13.86 21.75 1.06
CA VAL A 213 13.78 22.18 -0.34
C VAL A 213 14.43 21.15 -1.28
N GLU A 214 15.58 20.60 -0.91
CA GLU A 214 16.27 19.57 -1.70
C GLU A 214 15.43 18.29 -1.81
N ILE A 215 14.71 17.93 -0.73
CA ILE A 215 13.75 16.82 -0.75
C ILE A 215 12.63 17.10 -1.75
N SER A 216 12.05 18.31 -1.71
CA SER A 216 11.00 18.70 -2.66
C SER A 216 11.50 18.71 -4.11
N ASP A 217 12.71 19.22 -4.36
CA ASP A 217 13.34 19.30 -5.66
C ASP A 217 13.62 17.89 -6.24
N VAL A 218 14.23 16.98 -5.49
CA VAL A 218 14.49 15.62 -5.97
C VAL A 218 13.20 14.83 -6.21
N VAL A 219 12.16 15.03 -5.41
CA VAL A 219 10.84 14.46 -5.67
C VAL A 219 10.24 15.04 -6.95
N GLY A 220 10.38 16.35 -7.19
CA GLY A 220 9.98 17.01 -8.44
C GLY A 220 10.66 16.38 -9.66
N TRP A 221 11.97 16.11 -9.56
CA TRP A 221 12.70 15.43 -10.62
C TRP A 221 12.21 13.99 -10.85
N LEU A 222 11.95 13.22 -9.82
CA LEU A 222 11.41 11.85 -9.93
C LEU A 222 10.02 11.85 -10.59
N VAL A 223 9.15 12.78 -10.19
CA VAL A 223 7.80 12.92 -10.75
C VAL A 223 7.86 13.30 -12.23
N ALA A 224 8.81 14.14 -12.62
CA ALA A 224 9.02 14.53 -14.02
C ALA A 224 9.45 13.35 -14.93
N GLN A 225 9.92 12.23 -14.36
CA GLN A 225 10.23 11.02 -15.12
C GLN A 225 9.01 10.14 -15.40
N ARG A 226 7.83 10.45 -14.83
CA ARG A 226 6.60 9.69 -15.08
C ARG A 226 6.19 9.77 -16.53
N ARG A 227 5.74 8.65 -17.06
CA ARG A 227 5.15 8.55 -18.38
C ARG A 227 3.62 8.46 -18.26
N PRO A 228 2.87 9.07 -19.19
CA PRO A 228 1.44 8.85 -19.27
C PRO A 228 1.15 7.33 -19.38
N VAL A 229 0.25 6.82 -18.54
CA VAL A 229 -0.25 5.45 -18.63
C VAL A 229 -1.60 5.53 -19.29
N PRO A 230 -1.82 4.89 -20.46
CA PRO A 230 -3.12 4.91 -21.13
C PRO A 230 -4.24 4.43 -20.21
N GLY A 231 -5.33 5.21 -20.14
CA GLY A 231 -6.49 4.87 -19.32
C GLY A 231 -6.36 5.15 -17.81
N ARG A 232 -5.24 5.65 -17.34
CA ARG A 232 -5.08 6.10 -15.96
C ARG A 232 -5.11 7.61 -15.86
N PRO A 233 -5.98 8.19 -15.00
CA PRO A 233 -5.81 9.59 -14.61
C PRO A 233 -4.44 9.76 -13.96
N VAL A 234 -3.68 10.74 -14.38
CA VAL A 234 -2.48 11.15 -13.63
C VAL A 234 -2.98 11.62 -12.27
N ALA A 235 -2.51 10.97 -11.19
CA ALA A 235 -2.80 11.43 -9.85
C ALA A 235 -2.36 12.91 -9.79
N SER A 236 -3.31 13.82 -9.55
CA SER A 236 -2.98 15.25 -9.56
C SER A 236 -2.05 15.52 -8.38
N ALA A 237 -1.07 16.37 -8.60
CA ALA A 237 -0.12 16.82 -7.59
C ALA A 237 -0.79 17.53 -6.38
N SER A 238 -2.09 17.74 -6.44
CA SER A 238 -2.91 18.40 -5.42
C SER A 238 -3.55 17.44 -4.40
N ASP A 239 -3.34 16.10 -4.52
CA ASP A 239 -3.84 15.14 -3.54
C ASP A 239 -2.73 14.79 -2.52
N PRO A 240 -2.78 15.33 -1.29
CA PRO A 240 -1.78 15.08 -0.25
C PRO A 240 -1.91 13.71 0.42
N ARG A 241 -2.66 12.80 -0.17
CA ARG A 241 -2.86 11.42 0.30
C ARG A 241 -1.71 10.50 -0.03
#